data_dec4aa0e5fdf79813933898440922bcd
#
_entry.id   dec4aa0e5fdf79813933898440922bcd
#
_cell.length_a   1.000
_cell.length_b   1.000
_cell.length_c   1.000
_cell.angle_alpha   90.00
_cell.angle_beta   90.00
_cell.angle_gamma   90.00
#
_symmetry.space_group_name_H-M   'P 1'
#
loop_
_entity.id
_entity.type
_entity.pdbx_description
1 polymer ?
#
loop_
_entity_poly.entity_id
_entity_poly.type
_entity_poly.pdbx_seq_one_letter_code
_entity_poly.pdbx_strand_id
1 'polypeptide(L)'
;MLISEIFYSIQGEGRLTGVPSVFVRTSGCNLRCNWCDTPYASWQPEGEARTIPQILAEIEQHPARHVVLTGGEPMIAKEVAALAAAIRELGYHLTIETAATVAPGGIGCDLASLSPKLLNSAPDNRLGPTWRKKHEALRWQPDVVRAWVEGYDYQLKFVVAQPADVEEIEGMLSRLKLEIPRHQVLLMPEGISLEQVRARASWLAELCKARGYRYTHRLQLELYGNRRGT
;
A
#
# COMPACT_ATOMS: atom_id res chain seq x y z
N MET A 1 1.01 -7.61 18.66
CA MET A 1 0.78 -6.37 17.86
C MET A 1 -0.71 -6.10 17.68
N LEU A 2 -1.10 -4.89 17.33
CA LEU A 2 -2.50 -4.55 17.09
C LEU A 2 -2.88 -4.88 15.64
N ILE A 3 -3.83 -5.81 15.45
CA ILE A 3 -4.30 -6.28 14.14
C ILE A 3 -5.74 -5.81 13.93
N SER A 4 -5.98 -5.13 12.82
CA SER A 4 -7.32 -4.66 12.44
C SER A 4 -8.17 -5.78 11.85
N GLU A 5 -7.56 -6.62 11.01
CA GLU A 5 -8.20 -7.80 10.41
C GLU A 5 -7.17 -8.75 9.81
N ILE A 6 -7.55 -10.03 9.71
CA ILE A 6 -6.87 -11.04 8.87
C ILE A 6 -7.95 -11.65 7.99
N PHE A 7 -7.71 -11.74 6.69
CA PHE A 7 -8.70 -12.27 5.76
C PHE A 7 -8.05 -12.90 4.52
N TYR A 8 -8.75 -13.81 3.88
CA TYR A 8 -8.33 -14.47 2.66
C TYR A 8 -9.10 -13.93 1.48
N SER A 9 -8.38 -13.45 0.48
CA SER A 9 -8.98 -12.84 -0.72
C SER A 9 -8.03 -12.93 -1.92
N ILE A 10 -8.37 -12.21 -2.99
CA ILE A 10 -7.53 -12.03 -4.18
C ILE A 10 -6.75 -10.73 -4.04
N GLN A 11 -5.43 -10.74 -4.30
CA GLN A 11 -4.69 -9.49 -4.44
C GLN A 11 -5.28 -8.68 -5.61
N GLY A 12 -5.82 -7.52 -5.30
CA GLY A 12 -6.54 -6.69 -6.26
C GLY A 12 -5.68 -5.66 -6.98
N GLU A 13 -4.44 -5.45 -6.56
CA GLU A 13 -3.60 -4.33 -6.98
C GLU A 13 -2.15 -4.75 -7.27
N GLY A 14 -1.50 -4.04 -8.18
CA GLY A 14 -0.08 -4.22 -8.44
C GLY A 14 0.30 -5.43 -9.28
N ARG A 15 1.57 -5.85 -9.16
CA ARG A 15 2.15 -6.93 -9.97
C ARG A 15 1.51 -8.30 -9.77
N LEU A 16 0.98 -8.52 -8.56
CA LEU A 16 0.42 -9.80 -8.14
C LEU A 16 -1.10 -9.80 -8.17
N THR A 17 -1.72 -8.90 -8.93
CA THR A 17 -3.18 -8.88 -9.13
C THR A 17 -3.66 -10.27 -9.60
N GLY A 18 -4.72 -10.78 -8.93
CA GLY A 18 -5.29 -12.09 -9.20
C GLY A 18 -4.73 -13.23 -8.33
N VAL A 19 -3.68 -12.99 -7.55
CA VAL A 19 -3.09 -14.02 -6.68
C VAL A 19 -3.92 -14.19 -5.40
N PRO A 20 -4.39 -15.43 -5.08
CA PRO A 20 -5.01 -15.73 -3.80
C PRO A 20 -4.04 -15.46 -2.65
N SER A 21 -4.45 -14.63 -1.70
CA SER A 21 -3.56 -14.09 -0.66
C SER A 21 -4.26 -13.99 0.68
N VAL A 22 -3.51 -14.22 1.77
CA VAL A 22 -3.94 -13.86 3.11
C VAL A 22 -3.43 -12.45 3.43
N PHE A 23 -4.35 -11.56 3.74
CA PHE A 23 -4.05 -10.20 4.14
C PHE A 23 -3.98 -10.10 5.65
N VAL A 24 -2.85 -9.60 6.16
CA VAL A 24 -2.67 -9.26 7.57
C VAL A 24 -2.62 -7.74 7.67
N ARG A 25 -3.71 -7.14 8.14
CA ARG A 25 -3.84 -5.69 8.25
C ARG A 25 -3.57 -5.21 9.67
N THR A 26 -2.45 -4.52 9.85
CA THR A 26 -2.12 -3.87 11.13
C THR A 26 -3.00 -2.63 11.35
N SER A 27 -3.26 -2.32 12.61
CA SER A 27 -4.01 -1.14 13.01
C SER A 27 -3.09 0.04 13.34
N GLY A 28 -3.45 1.21 12.88
CA GLY A 28 -2.71 2.47 13.04
C GLY A 28 -2.02 2.93 11.77
N CYS A 29 -1.96 4.24 11.58
CA CYS A 29 -1.27 4.89 10.45
C CYS A 29 -0.68 6.22 10.90
N ASN A 30 0.46 6.59 10.35
CA ASN A 30 1.09 7.89 10.57
C ASN A 30 0.67 8.95 9.54
N LEU A 31 -0.16 8.56 8.55
CA LEU A 31 -0.81 9.44 7.57
C LEU A 31 -2.33 9.55 7.82
N ARG A 32 -2.95 10.53 7.17
CA ARG A 32 -4.40 10.74 7.15
C ARG A 32 -4.83 11.15 5.74
N CYS A 33 -4.84 10.19 4.82
CA CYS A 33 -5.29 10.43 3.45
C CYS A 33 -6.80 10.73 3.44
N ASN A 34 -7.24 11.75 2.72
CA ASN A 34 -8.65 12.14 2.66
C ASN A 34 -9.53 11.07 2.00
N TRP A 35 -8.98 10.35 1.03
CA TRP A 35 -9.63 9.27 0.28
C TRP A 35 -9.27 7.86 0.80
N CYS A 36 -8.83 7.74 2.07
CA CYS A 36 -8.48 6.44 2.65
C CYS A 36 -9.66 5.48 2.59
N ASP A 37 -9.45 4.30 1.99
CA ASP A 37 -10.43 3.23 1.87
C ASP A 37 -10.55 2.34 3.11
N THR A 38 -9.59 2.47 4.04
CA THR A 38 -9.54 1.72 5.31
C THR A 38 -9.45 2.66 6.52
N PRO A 39 -10.45 3.56 6.70
CA PRO A 39 -10.42 4.53 7.80
C PRO A 39 -10.39 3.87 9.17
N TYR A 40 -10.94 2.66 9.29
CA TYR A 40 -10.91 1.84 10.51
C TYR A 40 -9.52 1.28 10.85
N ALA A 41 -8.55 1.33 9.94
CA ALA A 41 -7.15 0.99 10.23
C ALA A 41 -6.26 2.26 10.35
N SER A 42 -6.77 3.44 10.00
CA SER A 42 -5.98 4.68 9.90
C SER A 42 -6.55 5.85 10.69
N TRP A 43 -7.75 6.34 10.34
CA TRP A 43 -8.37 7.53 10.94
C TRP A 43 -8.91 7.24 12.33
N GLN A 44 -9.59 6.10 12.50
CA GLN A 44 -10.16 5.58 13.73
C GLN A 44 -9.66 4.16 13.91
N PRO A 45 -8.39 3.97 14.30
CA PRO A 45 -7.80 2.64 14.33
C PRO A 45 -8.53 1.69 15.26
N GLU A 46 -9.11 0.64 14.68
CA GLU A 46 -9.73 -0.50 15.34
C GLU A 46 -8.77 -1.68 15.30
N GLY A 47 -8.86 -2.59 16.25
CA GLY A 47 -8.08 -3.83 16.20
C GLY A 47 -7.98 -4.52 17.55
N GLU A 48 -7.52 -5.77 17.48
CA GLU A 48 -7.27 -6.62 18.62
C GLU A 48 -5.78 -6.87 18.79
N ALA A 49 -5.33 -7.00 20.04
CA ALA A 49 -3.97 -7.41 20.33
C ALA A 49 -3.81 -8.90 19.99
N ARG A 50 -2.91 -9.21 19.04
CA ARG A 50 -2.58 -10.57 18.63
C ARG A 50 -1.10 -10.85 18.81
N THR A 51 -0.77 -12.05 19.25
CA THR A 51 0.61 -12.56 19.25
C THR A 51 0.98 -13.09 17.88
N ILE A 52 2.29 -13.17 17.57
CA ILE A 52 2.75 -13.75 16.30
C ILE A 52 2.23 -15.17 16.08
N PRO A 53 2.30 -16.09 17.06
CA PRO A 53 1.72 -17.43 16.89
C PRO A 53 0.23 -17.44 16.55
N GLN A 54 -0.57 -16.54 17.12
CA GLN A 54 -1.99 -16.41 16.79
C GLN A 54 -2.22 -15.95 15.33
N ILE A 55 -1.39 -15.01 14.86
CA ILE A 55 -1.46 -14.53 13.49
C ILE A 55 -1.09 -15.65 12.50
N LEU A 56 -0.01 -16.38 12.77
CA LEU A 56 0.42 -17.49 11.93
C LEU A 56 -0.61 -18.61 11.89
N ALA A 57 -1.18 -18.99 13.02
CA ALA A 57 -2.23 -20.01 13.09
C ALA A 57 -3.47 -19.64 12.26
N GLU A 58 -3.80 -18.35 12.14
CA GLU A 58 -4.90 -17.89 11.29
C GLU A 58 -4.52 -17.89 9.81
N ILE A 59 -3.29 -17.49 9.45
CA ILE A 59 -2.77 -17.57 8.09
C ILE A 59 -2.81 -19.02 7.57
N GLU A 60 -2.38 -19.99 8.38
CA GLU A 60 -2.30 -21.41 8.01
C GLU A 60 -3.67 -22.08 7.78
N GLN A 61 -4.79 -21.45 8.21
CA GLN A 61 -6.13 -21.95 7.92
C GLN A 61 -6.53 -21.80 6.43
N HIS A 62 -5.77 -21.02 5.66
CA HIS A 62 -6.10 -20.70 4.28
C HIS A 62 -5.15 -21.40 3.28
N PRO A 63 -5.63 -21.85 2.11
CA PRO A 63 -4.82 -22.56 1.12
C PRO A 63 -3.94 -21.63 0.28
N ALA A 64 -3.62 -20.44 0.79
CA ALA A 64 -2.76 -19.48 0.10
C ALA A 64 -1.27 -19.83 0.27
N ARG A 65 -0.46 -19.37 -0.67
CA ARG A 65 1.01 -19.37 -0.59
C ARG A 65 1.58 -17.96 -0.54
N HIS A 66 0.74 -16.97 -0.52
CA HIS A 66 1.07 -15.56 -0.53
C HIS A 66 0.41 -14.85 0.65
N VAL A 67 1.20 -14.06 1.37
CA VAL A 67 0.74 -13.19 2.46
C VAL A 67 1.02 -11.74 2.08
N VAL A 68 0.05 -10.87 2.30
CA VAL A 68 0.17 -9.42 2.16
C VAL A 68 0.13 -8.79 3.55
N LEU A 69 1.26 -8.33 4.01
CA LEU A 69 1.36 -7.54 5.24
C LEU A 69 1.08 -6.08 4.90
N THR A 70 -0.04 -5.59 5.36
CA THR A 70 -0.57 -4.26 5.06
C THR A 70 -1.12 -3.60 6.33
N GLY A 71 -1.89 -2.55 6.20
CA GLY A 71 -2.54 -1.94 7.37
C GLY A 71 -2.99 -0.52 7.11
N GLY A 72 -2.99 0.27 8.15
CA GLY A 72 -2.86 1.71 7.98
C GLY A 72 -1.46 2.02 7.44
N GLU A 73 -0.43 1.81 8.27
CA GLU A 73 0.98 1.74 7.87
C GLU A 73 1.66 0.60 8.65
N PRO A 74 1.96 -0.55 8.01
CA PRO A 74 2.46 -1.70 8.75
C PRO A 74 3.85 -1.45 9.38
N MET A 75 4.66 -0.59 8.78
CA MET A 75 6.03 -0.35 9.24
C MET A 75 6.12 0.43 10.56
N ILE A 76 5.02 0.99 11.08
CA ILE A 76 4.99 1.57 12.43
C ILE A 76 4.57 0.57 13.50
N ALA A 77 4.11 -0.62 13.12
CA ALA A 77 3.67 -1.64 14.07
C ALA A 77 4.87 -2.26 14.81
N LYS A 78 4.78 -2.34 16.13
CA LYS A 78 5.78 -3.06 16.92
C LYS A 78 5.84 -4.51 16.46
N GLU A 79 7.03 -5.10 16.46
CA GLU A 79 7.28 -6.51 16.11
C GLU A 79 7.00 -6.87 14.63
N VAL A 80 6.79 -5.87 13.74
CA VAL A 80 6.51 -6.12 12.32
C VAL A 80 7.62 -6.93 11.65
N ALA A 81 8.88 -6.65 11.97
CA ALA A 81 10.01 -7.38 11.43
C ALA A 81 10.05 -8.85 11.89
N ALA A 82 9.69 -9.11 13.16
CA ALA A 82 9.60 -10.47 13.69
C ALA A 82 8.44 -11.24 13.03
N LEU A 83 7.29 -10.59 12.82
CA LEU A 83 6.18 -11.22 12.09
C LEU A 83 6.58 -11.54 10.64
N ALA A 84 7.23 -10.60 9.94
CA ALA A 84 7.68 -10.81 8.57
C ALA A 84 8.66 -12.00 8.47
N ALA A 85 9.61 -12.10 9.40
CA ALA A 85 10.54 -13.23 9.48
C ALA A 85 9.78 -14.55 9.67
N ALA A 86 8.87 -14.62 10.64
CA ALA A 86 8.11 -15.83 10.94
C ALA A 86 7.22 -16.29 9.76
N ILE A 87 6.59 -15.36 9.04
CA ILE A 87 5.80 -15.69 7.82
C ILE A 87 6.70 -16.31 6.74
N ARG A 88 7.90 -15.73 6.51
CA ARG A 88 8.84 -16.24 5.52
C ARG A 88 9.46 -17.58 5.91
N GLU A 89 9.71 -17.82 7.19
CA GLU A 89 10.19 -19.12 7.72
C GLU A 89 9.19 -20.25 7.44
N LEU A 90 7.89 -19.96 7.39
CA LEU A 90 6.86 -20.90 6.97
C LEU A 90 6.78 -21.11 5.44
N GLY A 91 7.63 -20.44 4.66
CA GLY A 91 7.71 -20.59 3.20
C GLY A 91 6.64 -19.82 2.42
N TYR A 92 5.99 -18.84 3.02
CA TYR A 92 5.09 -17.95 2.30
C TYR A 92 5.86 -16.88 1.52
N HIS A 93 5.37 -16.54 0.32
CA HIS A 93 5.77 -15.32 -0.36
C HIS A 93 5.16 -14.12 0.39
N LEU A 94 6.00 -13.22 0.84
CA LEU A 94 5.57 -12.04 1.61
C LEU A 94 5.66 -10.76 0.78
N THR A 95 4.51 -10.10 0.58
CA THR A 95 4.46 -8.71 0.11
C THR A 95 4.24 -7.77 1.29
N ILE A 96 5.01 -6.68 1.38
CA ILE A 96 4.75 -5.58 2.31
C ILE A 96 4.18 -4.41 1.52
N GLU A 97 2.96 -3.98 1.87
CA GLU A 97 2.33 -2.77 1.34
C GLU A 97 2.53 -1.62 2.31
N THR A 98 3.34 -0.65 1.96
CA THR A 98 3.68 0.51 2.79
C THR A 98 3.59 1.82 2.00
N ALA A 99 3.26 2.90 2.68
CA ALA A 99 3.37 4.25 2.12
C ALA A 99 4.84 4.73 2.02
N ALA A 100 5.79 3.89 2.39
CA ALA A 100 7.21 4.21 2.45
C ALA A 100 7.52 5.46 3.29
N THR A 101 6.85 5.58 4.43
CA THR A 101 7.06 6.64 5.42
C THR A 101 8.09 6.25 6.48
N VAL A 102 8.47 4.98 6.51
CA VAL A 102 9.43 4.38 7.46
C VAL A 102 10.43 3.55 6.67
N ALA A 103 11.71 3.70 7.03
CA ALA A 103 12.79 2.94 6.39
C ALA A 103 12.64 1.42 6.64
N PRO A 104 13.12 0.57 5.71
CA PRO A 104 12.95 -0.88 5.79
C PRO A 104 13.58 -1.52 7.03
N GLY A 105 14.68 -0.96 7.54
CA GLY A 105 15.34 -1.47 8.75
C GLY A 105 15.80 -2.93 8.66
N GLY A 106 16.02 -3.47 7.46
CA GLY A 106 16.41 -4.87 7.26
C GLY A 106 15.25 -5.87 7.31
N ILE A 107 13.99 -5.43 7.30
CA ILE A 107 12.84 -6.34 7.27
C ILE A 107 12.87 -7.24 6.03
N GLY A 108 12.62 -8.54 6.18
CA GLY A 108 12.56 -9.46 5.05
C GLY A 108 11.21 -9.43 4.34
N CYS A 109 11.20 -9.26 3.01
CA CYS A 109 10.02 -9.49 2.16
C CYS A 109 10.48 -9.91 0.76
N ASP A 110 9.55 -10.49 -0.01
CA ASP A 110 9.80 -10.92 -1.39
C ASP A 110 9.34 -9.85 -2.39
N LEU A 111 8.43 -8.97 -1.98
CA LEU A 111 8.01 -7.79 -2.75
C LEU A 111 7.71 -6.62 -1.81
N ALA A 112 8.36 -5.48 -2.02
CA ALA A 112 8.01 -4.21 -1.41
C ALA A 112 7.05 -3.43 -2.34
N SER A 113 5.78 -3.35 -1.96
CA SER A 113 4.76 -2.55 -2.65
C SER A 113 4.72 -1.16 -2.04
N LEU A 114 5.49 -0.25 -2.61
CA LEU A 114 5.67 1.10 -2.11
C LEU A 114 4.59 2.02 -2.68
N SER A 115 3.84 2.69 -1.83
CA SER A 115 2.77 3.59 -2.25
C SER A 115 2.93 4.99 -1.63
N PRO A 116 3.97 5.75 -2.01
CA PRO A 116 4.12 7.14 -1.57
C PRO A 116 2.88 7.95 -1.95
N LYS A 117 2.53 8.92 -1.11
CA LYS A 117 1.29 9.67 -1.30
C LYS A 117 1.52 10.99 -2.01
N LEU A 118 0.66 11.26 -3.00
CA LEU A 118 0.62 12.52 -3.75
C LEU A 118 -0.09 13.62 -2.93
N LEU A 119 -0.01 14.84 -3.40
CA LEU A 119 -0.70 15.99 -2.79
C LEU A 119 -2.22 15.79 -2.74
N ASN A 120 -2.77 15.05 -3.70
CA ASN A 120 -4.19 14.69 -3.74
C ASN A 120 -4.67 13.91 -2.50
N SER A 121 -3.75 13.34 -1.71
CA SER A 121 -4.04 12.64 -0.46
C SER A 121 -4.17 13.55 0.76
N ALA A 122 -3.86 14.84 0.63
CA ALA A 122 -3.83 15.76 1.75
C ALA A 122 -5.15 15.74 2.55
N PRO A 123 -5.08 15.65 3.88
CA PRO A 123 -6.29 15.63 4.70
C PRO A 123 -7.10 16.92 4.54
N ASP A 124 -8.40 16.77 4.46
CA ASP A 124 -9.34 17.87 4.36
C ASP A 124 -9.56 18.61 5.71
N ASN A 125 -10.61 19.42 5.76
CA ASN A 125 -10.92 20.25 6.93
C ASN A 125 -11.41 19.47 8.16
N ARG A 126 -11.62 18.14 8.06
CA ARG A 126 -11.95 17.28 9.21
C ARG A 126 -10.83 17.23 10.25
N LEU A 127 -9.60 17.57 9.85
CA LEU A 127 -8.43 17.57 10.74
C LEU A 127 -7.84 18.97 10.88
N GLY A 128 -7.36 19.25 12.10
CA GLY A 128 -6.65 20.48 12.40
C GLY A 128 -5.28 20.60 11.68
N PRO A 129 -4.69 21.80 11.70
CA PRO A 129 -3.47 22.13 10.95
C PRO A 129 -2.25 21.26 11.35
N THR A 130 -2.21 20.76 12.58
CA THR A 130 -1.14 19.87 13.05
C THR A 130 -1.05 18.58 12.24
N TRP A 131 -2.20 17.93 11.98
CA TRP A 131 -2.25 16.73 11.19
C TRP A 131 -1.93 16.97 9.72
N ARG A 132 -2.34 18.11 9.15
CA ARG A 132 -2.00 18.49 7.79
C ARG A 132 -0.49 18.65 7.63
N LYS A 133 0.16 19.36 8.56
CA LYS A 133 1.62 19.52 8.57
C LYS A 133 2.33 18.17 8.70
N LYS A 134 1.86 17.31 9.60
CA LYS A 134 2.44 15.96 9.79
C LYS A 134 2.28 15.11 8.54
N HIS A 135 1.10 15.10 7.93
CA HIS A 135 0.84 14.35 6.70
C HIS A 135 1.75 14.83 5.57
N GLU A 136 1.83 16.15 5.33
CA GLU A 136 2.67 16.72 4.28
C GLU A 136 4.15 16.40 4.51
N ALA A 137 4.62 16.46 5.74
CA ALA A 137 6.01 16.13 6.07
C ALA A 137 6.34 14.64 5.87
N LEU A 138 5.37 13.73 5.95
CA LEU A 138 5.59 12.28 5.90
C LEU A 138 5.20 11.64 4.57
N ARG A 139 4.26 12.21 3.81
CA ARG A 139 3.68 11.59 2.61
C ARG A 139 4.70 11.24 1.53
N TRP A 140 5.81 11.98 1.49
CA TRP A 140 6.91 11.76 0.58
C TRP A 140 8.25 11.84 1.29
N GLN A 141 8.96 10.73 1.38
CA GLN A 141 10.25 10.56 2.05
C GLN A 141 11.27 9.98 1.04
N PRO A 142 11.94 10.81 0.22
CA PRO A 142 12.79 10.32 -0.87
C PRO A 142 13.91 9.39 -0.41
N ASP A 143 14.54 9.67 0.73
CA ASP A 143 15.61 8.81 1.25
C ASP A 143 15.09 7.46 1.75
N VAL A 144 13.88 7.44 2.31
CA VAL A 144 13.20 6.20 2.72
C VAL A 144 12.83 5.37 1.50
N VAL A 145 12.21 5.99 0.49
CA VAL A 145 11.85 5.31 -0.76
C VAL A 145 13.10 4.76 -1.45
N ARG A 146 14.20 5.53 -1.47
CA ARG A 146 15.49 5.08 -2.01
C ARG A 146 15.99 3.84 -1.30
N ALA A 147 15.99 3.81 0.03
CA ALA A 147 16.43 2.66 0.82
C ALA A 147 15.63 1.39 0.52
N TRP A 148 14.32 1.52 0.28
CA TRP A 148 13.49 0.41 -0.17
C TRP A 148 13.84 -0.05 -1.59
N VAL A 149 13.97 0.89 -2.53
CA VAL A 149 14.26 0.61 -3.95
C VAL A 149 15.61 -0.06 -4.14
N GLU A 150 16.63 0.37 -3.40
CA GLU A 150 17.99 -0.18 -3.49
C GLU A 150 18.13 -1.53 -2.80
N GLY A 151 17.30 -1.83 -1.79
CA GLY A 151 17.44 -3.03 -0.97
C GLY A 151 16.49 -4.19 -1.32
N TYR A 152 15.47 -3.98 -2.15
CA TYR A 152 14.38 -4.95 -2.31
C TYR A 152 13.92 -5.08 -3.75
N ASP A 153 13.31 -6.22 -4.08
CA ASP A 153 12.39 -6.27 -5.22
C ASP A 153 11.16 -5.43 -4.90
N TYR A 154 10.80 -4.50 -5.79
CA TYR A 154 9.81 -3.48 -5.48
C TYR A 154 8.86 -3.17 -6.64
N GLN A 155 7.78 -2.50 -6.32
CA GLN A 155 6.97 -1.71 -7.21
C GLN A 155 6.65 -0.35 -6.57
N LEU A 156 6.61 0.72 -7.37
CA LEU A 156 6.16 2.05 -6.96
C LEU A 156 4.74 2.27 -7.47
N LYS A 157 3.76 2.29 -6.56
CA LYS A 157 2.34 2.40 -6.88
C LYS A 157 1.81 3.77 -6.44
N PHE A 158 1.30 4.56 -7.38
CA PHE A 158 0.73 5.87 -7.11
C PHE A 158 -0.78 5.90 -7.35
N VAL A 159 -1.52 6.48 -6.40
CA VAL A 159 -2.98 6.69 -6.51
C VAL A 159 -3.22 8.02 -7.21
N VAL A 160 -3.81 7.96 -8.40
CA VAL A 160 -3.96 9.10 -9.32
C VAL A 160 -5.43 9.50 -9.43
N ALA A 161 -5.74 10.75 -9.10
CA ALA A 161 -7.08 11.32 -9.15
C ALA A 161 -7.33 12.14 -10.41
N GLN A 162 -6.29 12.76 -10.97
CA GLN A 162 -6.35 13.68 -12.12
C GLN A 162 -5.04 13.63 -12.94
N PRO A 163 -5.05 14.05 -14.20
CA PRO A 163 -3.86 14.03 -15.05
C PRO A 163 -2.65 14.80 -14.50
N ALA A 164 -2.86 15.91 -13.81
CA ALA A 164 -1.80 16.72 -13.22
C ALA A 164 -0.99 15.99 -12.13
N ASP A 165 -1.55 14.93 -11.52
CA ASP A 165 -0.84 14.12 -10.53
C ASP A 165 0.38 13.41 -11.13
N VAL A 166 0.38 13.18 -12.46
CA VAL A 166 1.50 12.52 -13.15
C VAL A 166 2.74 13.41 -13.18
N GLU A 167 2.57 14.73 -13.26
CA GLU A 167 3.67 15.68 -13.18
C GLU A 167 4.32 15.68 -11.78
N GLU A 168 3.51 15.57 -10.74
CA GLU A 168 4.03 15.40 -9.37
C GLU A 168 4.84 14.10 -9.26
N ILE A 169 4.33 12.98 -9.81
CA ILE A 169 5.03 11.69 -9.83
C ILE A 169 6.40 11.82 -10.51
N GLU A 170 6.47 12.44 -11.69
CA GLU A 170 7.75 12.64 -12.39
C GLU A 170 8.73 13.48 -11.55
N GLY A 171 8.23 14.52 -10.89
CA GLY A 171 9.03 15.32 -9.94
C GLY A 171 9.50 14.51 -8.73
N MET A 172 8.67 13.62 -8.20
CA MET A 172 9.04 12.72 -7.10
C MET A 172 10.11 11.72 -7.53
N LEU A 173 9.93 11.06 -8.68
CA LEU A 173 10.90 10.10 -9.23
C LEU A 173 12.26 10.76 -9.51
N SER A 174 12.27 11.96 -10.07
CA SER A 174 13.48 12.74 -10.32
C SER A 174 14.28 13.03 -9.03
N ARG A 175 13.60 13.28 -7.91
CA ARG A 175 14.23 13.52 -6.60
C ARG A 175 14.87 12.28 -5.99
N LEU A 176 14.52 11.08 -6.43
CA LEU A 176 15.19 9.86 -5.98
C LEU A 176 16.65 9.79 -6.44
N LYS A 177 16.99 10.47 -7.53
CA LYS A 177 18.34 10.42 -8.15
C LYS A 177 18.77 8.99 -8.46
N LEU A 178 17.81 8.14 -8.80
CA LEU A 178 17.97 6.76 -9.22
C LEU A 178 17.32 6.58 -10.59
N GLU A 179 17.85 5.67 -11.38
CA GLU A 179 17.17 5.22 -12.59
C GLU A 179 16.08 4.21 -12.20
N ILE A 180 14.84 4.67 -12.17
CA ILE A 180 13.67 3.83 -11.88
C ILE A 180 13.12 3.30 -13.20
N PRO A 181 13.17 1.97 -13.44
CA PRO A 181 12.57 1.39 -14.65
C PRO A 181 11.08 1.72 -14.73
N ARG A 182 10.63 2.23 -15.87
CA ARG A 182 9.24 2.68 -16.05
C ARG A 182 8.21 1.59 -15.71
N HIS A 183 8.50 0.33 -16.01
CA HIS A 183 7.63 -0.79 -15.71
C HIS A 183 7.51 -1.12 -14.20
N GLN A 184 8.35 -0.55 -13.34
CA GLN A 184 8.23 -0.66 -11.87
C GLN A 184 7.32 0.43 -11.29
N VAL A 185 6.92 1.43 -12.10
CA VAL A 185 6.00 2.48 -11.71
C VAL A 185 4.59 2.11 -12.15
N LEU A 186 3.68 2.02 -11.20
CA LEU A 186 2.29 1.63 -11.40
C LEU A 186 1.37 2.80 -11.06
N LEU A 187 0.48 3.15 -11.97
CA LEU A 187 -0.54 4.16 -11.74
C LEU A 187 -1.89 3.48 -11.51
N MET A 188 -2.53 3.82 -10.40
CA MET A 188 -3.79 3.26 -9.96
C MET A 188 -4.85 4.37 -9.88
N PRO A 189 -6.04 4.21 -10.49
CA PRO A 189 -7.10 5.20 -10.39
C PRO A 189 -7.59 5.34 -8.93
N GLU A 190 -7.68 6.57 -8.46
CA GLU A 190 -8.31 6.87 -7.17
C GLU A 190 -9.80 6.54 -7.23
N GLY A 191 -10.34 6.02 -6.13
CA GLY A 191 -11.76 5.75 -5.94
C GLY A 191 -12.02 4.59 -5.00
N ILE A 192 -13.15 4.67 -4.30
CA ILE A 192 -13.66 3.64 -3.38
C ILE A 192 -14.89 2.93 -3.93
N SER A 193 -15.31 3.28 -5.14
CA SER A 193 -16.37 2.60 -5.88
C SER A 193 -15.94 2.28 -7.30
N LEU A 194 -16.55 1.27 -7.91
CA LEU A 194 -16.29 0.87 -9.28
C LEU A 194 -16.55 2.01 -10.28
N GLU A 195 -17.57 2.82 -10.02
CA GLU A 195 -17.91 3.99 -10.85
C GLU A 195 -16.76 5.01 -10.85
N GLN A 196 -16.24 5.37 -9.67
CA GLN A 196 -15.12 6.30 -9.55
C GLN A 196 -13.85 5.80 -10.24
N VAL A 197 -13.54 4.52 -10.06
CA VAL A 197 -12.39 3.88 -10.70
C VAL A 197 -12.54 3.87 -12.23
N ARG A 198 -13.71 3.48 -12.74
CA ARG A 198 -14.00 3.45 -14.20
C ARG A 198 -13.95 4.82 -14.85
N ALA A 199 -14.42 5.87 -14.15
CA ALA A 199 -14.37 7.23 -14.66
C ALA A 199 -12.93 7.73 -14.92
N ARG A 200 -11.95 7.14 -14.23
CA ARG A 200 -10.53 7.48 -14.38
C ARG A 200 -9.75 6.50 -15.24
N ALA A 201 -10.24 5.27 -15.40
CA ALA A 201 -9.48 4.17 -15.99
C ALA A 201 -8.98 4.46 -17.41
N SER A 202 -9.84 4.98 -18.31
CA SER A 202 -9.51 5.14 -19.71
C SER A 202 -8.39 6.16 -19.93
N TRP A 203 -8.53 7.37 -19.38
CA TRP A 203 -7.49 8.39 -19.56
C TRP A 203 -6.19 8.04 -18.83
N LEU A 204 -6.28 7.36 -17.67
CA LEU A 204 -5.10 6.91 -16.94
C LEU A 204 -4.34 5.82 -17.70
N ALA A 205 -5.06 4.91 -18.36
CA ALA A 205 -4.44 3.89 -19.22
C ALA A 205 -3.69 4.53 -20.39
N GLU A 206 -4.27 5.56 -21.04
CA GLU A 206 -3.58 6.29 -22.11
C GLU A 206 -2.33 7.04 -21.60
N LEU A 207 -2.38 7.61 -20.40
CA LEU A 207 -1.20 8.20 -19.76
C LEU A 207 -0.12 7.14 -19.48
N CYS A 208 -0.51 5.98 -18.97
CA CYS A 208 0.43 4.87 -18.74
C CYS A 208 1.13 4.46 -20.04
N LYS A 209 0.37 4.29 -21.13
CA LYS A 209 0.93 3.98 -22.46
C LYS A 209 1.91 5.06 -22.94
N ALA A 210 1.53 6.32 -22.84
CA ALA A 210 2.33 7.45 -23.28
C ALA A 210 3.65 7.60 -22.48
N ARG A 211 3.67 7.23 -21.20
CA ARG A 211 4.82 7.38 -20.31
C ARG A 211 5.60 6.09 -20.08
N GLY A 212 5.13 4.95 -20.58
CA GLY A 212 5.73 3.64 -20.36
C GLY A 212 5.51 3.11 -18.92
N TYR A 213 4.54 3.65 -18.18
CA TYR A 213 4.15 3.17 -16.87
C TYR A 213 3.18 2.00 -16.97
N ARG A 214 3.04 1.23 -15.87
CA ARG A 214 2.02 0.19 -15.79
C ARG A 214 0.72 0.77 -15.22
N TYR A 215 -0.38 0.45 -15.84
CA TYR A 215 -1.69 0.62 -15.25
C TYR A 215 -1.96 -0.52 -14.26
N THR A 216 -2.47 -0.22 -13.06
CA THR A 216 -2.99 -1.23 -12.14
C THR A 216 -4.42 -0.91 -11.76
N HIS A 217 -5.25 -1.94 -11.76
CA HIS A 217 -6.66 -1.83 -11.39
C HIS A 217 -6.85 -2.01 -9.88
N ARG A 218 -8.09 -1.84 -9.42
CA ARG A 218 -8.57 -2.22 -8.08
C ARG A 218 -9.56 -3.38 -8.25
N LEU A 219 -9.03 -4.56 -8.57
CA LEU A 219 -9.83 -5.74 -8.91
C LEU A 219 -10.79 -6.14 -7.77
N GLN A 220 -10.41 -5.94 -6.52
CA GLN A 220 -11.27 -6.20 -5.36
C GLN A 220 -12.57 -5.40 -5.41
N LEU A 221 -12.54 -4.16 -5.92
CA LEU A 221 -13.76 -3.36 -6.07
C LEU A 221 -14.69 -3.92 -7.15
N GLU A 222 -14.14 -4.52 -8.18
CA GLU A 222 -14.92 -5.14 -9.26
C GLU A 222 -15.55 -6.45 -8.82
N LEU A 223 -14.81 -7.28 -8.07
CA LEU A 223 -15.26 -8.60 -7.64
C LEU A 223 -16.23 -8.53 -6.45
N TYR A 224 -15.96 -7.65 -5.49
CA TYR A 224 -16.61 -7.68 -4.18
C TYR A 224 -17.23 -6.34 -3.78
N GLY A 225 -16.94 -5.25 -4.50
CA GLY A 225 -17.26 -3.90 -4.07
C GLY A 225 -16.35 -3.46 -2.92
N ASN A 226 -16.69 -2.33 -2.30
CA ASN A 226 -15.94 -1.80 -1.14
C ASN A 226 -16.43 -2.47 0.15
N ARG A 227 -16.02 -3.70 0.38
CA ARG A 227 -16.40 -4.50 1.56
C ARG A 227 -15.17 -4.78 2.41
N ARG A 228 -15.33 -4.73 3.73
CA ARG A 228 -14.29 -5.16 4.68
C ARG A 228 -14.11 -6.68 4.60
N GLY A 229 -12.86 -7.17 4.65
CA GLY A 229 -12.55 -8.60 4.61
C GLY A 229 -12.58 -9.24 3.21
N THR A 230 -12.50 -8.41 2.14
CA THR A 230 -12.49 -8.91 0.76
C THR A 230 -11.37 -8.28 -0.06
#